data_4eaf2440002d828850f8416487bfbc4b
#
_entry.id   4eaf2440002d828850f8416487bfbc4b
#
_cell.length_a   1.000
_cell.length_b   1.000
_cell.length_c   1.000
_cell.angle_alpha   90.00
_cell.angle_beta   90.00
_cell.angle_gamma   90.00
#
_symmetry.space_group_name_H-M   'P 1'
#
loop_
_entity.id
_entity.type
_entity.pdbx_description
1 polymer ?
#
loop_
_entity_poly.entity_id
_entity_poly.type
_entity_poly.pdbx_seq_one_letter_code
_entity_poly.pdbx_strand_id
1 'polypeptide(L)'
;MKGIIRWRPLVHNRRDRVVDQEVGMIQALYRTLDDWLVDQDADIRASEIQGLLAGLLAASGGVKPEEYAGRLAEYADLELARFSEIAEHLETLFTTLRESWDGMGLEFELLIPEDDELIEERADALGAWCEAFLAGLGLSGEFTQETQLTADARQALEDLSEIARIEVDEADEDLEKAFADVSEHVRLAALLVATELNGQGSVPPDPVVH
;
A
#
# COMPACT_ATOMS: atom_id res chain seq x y z
N MET A 1 17.18 46.79 -30.65
CA MET A 1 17.18 46.46 -29.21
C MET A 1 16.35 45.21 -29.02
N LYS A 2 16.99 44.07 -28.83
CA LYS A 2 16.30 42.76 -28.57
C LYS A 2 16.24 42.55 -27.05
N GLY A 3 15.03 42.62 -26.47
CA GLY A 3 14.81 42.35 -25.08
C GLY A 3 14.99 40.86 -24.77
N ILE A 4 15.96 40.54 -23.92
CA ILE A 4 16.19 39.22 -23.40
C ILE A 4 15.19 38.99 -22.28
N ILE A 5 14.20 38.09 -22.51
CA ILE A 5 13.31 37.58 -21.47
C ILE A 5 14.13 36.67 -20.57
N ARG A 6 14.45 37.14 -19.37
CA ARG A 6 15.10 36.35 -18.31
C ARG A 6 14.03 35.48 -17.67
N TRP A 7 14.04 34.18 -17.94
CA TRP A 7 13.29 33.21 -17.18
C TRP A 7 13.79 33.22 -15.73
N ARG A 8 12.91 33.57 -14.79
CA ARG A 8 13.13 33.30 -13.36
C ARG A 8 12.79 31.82 -13.13
N PRO A 9 13.65 31.03 -12.47
CA PRO A 9 13.25 29.69 -12.04
C PRO A 9 12.06 29.83 -11.09
N LEU A 10 11.02 29.04 -11.33
CA LEU A 10 9.87 28.89 -10.46
C LEU A 10 10.38 28.50 -9.08
N VAL A 11 10.02 29.31 -8.09
CA VAL A 11 10.28 29.00 -6.67
C VAL A 11 9.50 27.73 -6.35
N HIS A 12 10.19 26.63 -6.14
CA HIS A 12 9.60 25.40 -5.63
C HIS A 12 8.80 25.73 -4.37
N ASN A 13 7.52 25.45 -4.41
CA ASN A 13 6.59 25.70 -3.31
C ASN A 13 6.95 24.75 -2.16
N ARG A 14 6.65 25.15 -0.93
CA ARG A 14 6.93 24.33 0.26
C ARG A 14 6.22 22.97 0.19
N ARG A 15 5.05 22.90 -0.45
CA ARG A 15 4.31 21.66 -0.70
C ARG A 15 5.07 20.69 -1.63
N ASP A 16 5.63 21.21 -2.73
CA ASP A 16 6.37 20.38 -3.69
C ASP A 16 7.59 19.72 -3.04
N ARG A 17 8.27 20.43 -2.12
CA ARG A 17 9.41 19.89 -1.37
C ARG A 17 9.02 18.80 -0.34
N VAL A 18 7.83 18.87 0.24
CA VAL A 18 7.34 17.86 1.17
C VAL A 18 7.00 16.58 0.41
N VAL A 19 6.31 16.69 -0.71
CA VAL A 19 5.98 15.55 -1.58
C VAL A 19 7.25 14.87 -2.11
N ASP A 20 8.22 15.62 -2.63
CA ASP A 20 9.49 15.06 -3.11
C ASP A 20 10.26 14.35 -1.97
N GLN A 21 10.14 14.80 -0.73
CA GLN A 21 10.81 14.23 0.42
C GLN A 21 10.10 12.96 0.93
N GLU A 22 8.79 12.89 0.83
CA GLU A 22 7.98 11.72 1.18
C GLU A 22 8.14 10.60 0.15
N VAL A 23 8.10 10.92 -1.15
CA VAL A 23 8.40 9.95 -2.23
C VAL A 23 9.80 9.37 -2.04
N GLY A 24 10.81 10.19 -1.77
CA GLY A 24 12.16 9.71 -1.51
C GLY A 24 12.27 8.82 -0.27
N MET A 25 11.40 9.01 0.73
CA MET A 25 11.38 8.19 1.94
C MET A 25 10.75 6.82 1.67
N ILE A 26 9.63 6.76 0.94
CA ILE A 26 8.95 5.50 0.62
C ILE A 26 9.83 4.61 -0.26
N GLN A 27 10.56 5.22 -1.20
CA GLN A 27 11.48 4.50 -2.08
C GLN A 27 12.71 3.98 -1.33
N ALA A 28 13.28 4.76 -0.42
CA ALA A 28 14.36 4.29 0.44
C ALA A 28 13.91 3.12 1.32
N LEU A 29 12.67 3.16 1.80
CA LEU A 29 12.07 2.07 2.58
C LEU A 29 11.89 0.82 1.73
N TYR A 30 11.38 0.96 0.49
CA TYR A 30 11.25 -0.16 -0.44
C TYR A 30 12.58 -0.90 -0.61
N ARG A 31 13.63 -0.18 -1.01
CA ARG A 31 14.96 -0.77 -1.23
C ARG A 31 15.49 -1.47 0.01
N THR A 32 15.35 -0.85 1.18
CA THR A 32 15.85 -1.43 2.44
C THR A 32 15.14 -2.73 2.78
N LEU A 33 13.82 -2.79 2.59
CA LEU A 33 13.05 -3.99 2.86
C LEU A 33 13.32 -5.09 1.82
N ASP A 34 13.43 -4.70 0.54
CA ASP A 34 13.70 -5.63 -0.55
C ASP A 34 15.09 -6.25 -0.43
N ASP A 35 16.14 -5.45 -0.19
CA ASP A 35 17.50 -5.92 0.08
C ASP A 35 17.53 -6.90 1.25
N TRP A 36 16.82 -6.58 2.34
CA TRP A 36 16.74 -7.47 3.50
C TRP A 36 16.03 -8.80 3.16
N LEU A 37 14.92 -8.77 2.40
CA LEU A 37 14.23 -9.98 1.97
C LEU A 37 15.11 -10.89 1.11
N VAL A 38 15.87 -10.29 0.20
CA VAL A 38 16.87 -11.03 -0.62
C VAL A 38 17.92 -11.68 0.27
N ASP A 39 18.43 -10.98 1.28
CA ASP A 39 19.41 -11.52 2.24
C ASP A 39 18.83 -12.66 3.09
N GLN A 40 17.50 -12.69 3.29
CA GLN A 40 16.81 -13.76 3.99
C GLN A 40 16.44 -14.96 3.08
N ASP A 41 16.68 -14.88 1.77
CA ASP A 41 16.21 -15.86 0.76
C ASP A 41 14.66 -16.03 0.84
N ALA A 42 13.95 -14.91 1.05
CA ALA A 42 12.51 -14.87 1.16
C ALA A 42 11.85 -14.85 -0.22
N ASP A 43 10.75 -15.58 -0.37
CA ASP A 43 9.96 -15.64 -1.61
C ASP A 43 8.79 -14.63 -1.60
N ILE A 44 9.06 -13.43 -1.07
CA ILE A 44 8.12 -12.29 -1.09
C ILE A 44 8.87 -11.00 -1.42
N ARG A 45 8.13 -9.98 -1.86
CA ARG A 45 8.63 -8.64 -2.21
C ARG A 45 8.35 -7.63 -1.09
N ALA A 46 9.07 -6.52 -1.10
CA ALA A 46 8.81 -5.42 -0.17
C ALA A 46 7.38 -4.85 -0.30
N SER A 47 6.82 -4.85 -1.53
CA SER A 47 5.43 -4.45 -1.79
C SER A 47 4.40 -5.28 -1.02
N GLU A 48 4.65 -6.59 -0.86
CA GLU A 48 3.76 -7.50 -0.13
C GLU A 48 3.74 -7.20 1.37
N ILE A 49 4.86 -6.73 1.93
CA ILE A 49 4.92 -6.28 3.33
C ILE A 49 3.89 -5.17 3.58
N GLN A 50 3.86 -4.15 2.72
CA GLN A 50 2.87 -3.08 2.85
C GLN A 50 1.46 -3.55 2.53
N GLY A 51 1.28 -4.31 1.45
CA GLY A 51 -0.03 -4.83 1.05
C GLY A 51 -0.69 -5.62 2.18
N LEU A 52 0.05 -6.56 2.79
CA LEU A 52 -0.43 -7.34 3.93
C LEU A 52 -0.84 -6.47 5.12
N LEU A 53 0.02 -5.51 5.49
CA LEU A 53 -0.28 -4.57 6.57
C LEU A 53 -1.53 -3.74 6.26
N ALA A 54 -1.62 -3.24 5.03
CA ALA A 54 -2.74 -2.45 4.56
C ALA A 54 -4.06 -3.22 4.68
N GLY A 55 -4.08 -4.49 4.26
CA GLY A 55 -5.24 -5.37 4.38
C GLY A 55 -5.63 -5.65 5.84
N LEU A 56 -4.66 -5.95 6.70
CA LEU A 56 -4.89 -6.16 8.13
C LEU A 56 -5.48 -4.92 8.81
N LEU A 57 -4.91 -3.74 8.54
CA LEU A 57 -5.39 -2.47 9.10
C LEU A 57 -6.77 -2.07 8.54
N ALA A 58 -7.04 -2.36 7.27
CA ALA A 58 -8.35 -2.10 6.67
C ALA A 58 -9.45 -2.89 7.35
N ALA A 59 -9.19 -4.17 7.65
CA ALA A 59 -10.20 -5.05 8.22
C ALA A 59 -10.42 -4.83 9.73
N SER A 60 -9.36 -4.61 10.52
CA SER A 60 -9.45 -4.61 11.98
C SER A 60 -9.24 -3.24 12.64
N GLY A 61 -8.72 -2.26 11.91
CA GLY A 61 -8.44 -0.91 12.42
C GLY A 61 -7.55 -0.83 13.68
N GLY A 62 -7.34 -1.95 14.36
CA GLY A 62 -6.71 -2.05 15.66
C GLY A 62 -5.57 -3.05 15.80
N VAL A 63 -5.05 -3.57 14.67
CA VAL A 63 -3.88 -4.48 14.70
C VAL A 63 -2.69 -3.81 15.40
N LYS A 64 -1.97 -4.57 16.21
CA LYS A 64 -0.77 -4.07 16.89
C LYS A 64 0.49 -4.44 16.12
N PRO A 65 1.58 -3.65 16.25
CA PRO A 65 2.84 -3.93 15.55
C PRO A 65 3.37 -5.36 15.79
N GLU A 66 3.26 -5.88 17.03
CA GLU A 66 3.71 -7.22 17.36
C GLU A 66 2.87 -8.31 16.70
N GLU A 67 1.57 -8.09 16.58
CA GLU A 67 0.64 -9.00 15.90
C GLU A 67 0.90 -9.00 14.40
N TYR A 68 1.13 -7.82 13.82
CA TYR A 68 1.51 -7.68 12.42
C TYR A 68 2.80 -8.43 12.09
N ALA A 69 3.86 -8.25 12.90
CA ALA A 69 5.13 -8.96 12.69
C ALA A 69 4.95 -10.49 12.71
N GLY A 70 4.08 -11.01 13.58
CA GLY A 70 3.72 -12.43 13.61
C GLY A 70 3.03 -12.89 12.34
N ARG A 71 2.05 -12.13 11.84
CA ARG A 71 1.35 -12.43 10.58
C ARG A 71 2.26 -12.37 9.37
N LEU A 72 3.15 -11.37 9.35
CA LEU A 72 4.15 -11.23 8.28
C LEU A 72 5.13 -12.41 8.28
N ALA A 73 5.57 -12.87 9.45
CA ALA A 73 6.45 -14.03 9.57
C ALA A 73 5.80 -15.32 9.04
N GLU A 74 4.51 -15.53 9.35
CA GLU A 74 3.72 -16.64 8.82
C GLU A 74 3.55 -16.53 7.30
N TYR A 75 3.26 -15.33 6.79
CA TYR A 75 3.05 -15.08 5.36
C TYR A 75 4.32 -15.28 4.54
N ALA A 76 5.46 -14.81 5.05
CA ALA A 76 6.77 -14.91 4.41
C ALA A 76 7.48 -16.28 4.60
N ASP A 77 6.90 -17.18 5.38
CA ASP A 77 7.54 -18.45 5.81
C ASP A 77 8.93 -18.23 6.44
N LEU A 78 9.05 -17.18 7.25
CA LEU A 78 10.28 -16.80 7.95
C LEU A 78 10.12 -16.90 9.47
N GLU A 79 11.24 -17.12 10.18
CA GLU A 79 11.24 -17.05 11.64
C GLU A 79 10.99 -15.61 12.13
N LEU A 80 10.03 -15.41 13.04
CA LEU A 80 9.68 -14.12 13.61
C LEU A 80 10.89 -13.35 14.17
N ALA A 81 11.89 -14.07 14.74
CA ALA A 81 13.08 -13.44 15.30
C ALA A 81 13.90 -12.66 14.27
N ARG A 82 13.84 -13.02 12.98
CA ARG A 82 14.57 -12.31 11.90
C ARG A 82 14.05 -10.89 11.70
N PHE A 83 12.74 -10.67 11.88
CA PHE A 83 12.12 -9.35 11.72
C PHE A 83 12.59 -8.30 12.73
N SER A 84 13.32 -8.71 13.78
CA SER A 84 13.95 -7.77 14.71
C SER A 84 15.00 -6.85 14.03
N GLU A 85 15.60 -7.28 12.93
CA GLU A 85 16.59 -6.51 12.17
C GLU A 85 15.96 -5.32 11.43
N ILE A 86 14.69 -5.46 11.03
CA ILE A 86 13.94 -4.43 10.32
C ILE A 86 12.79 -3.84 11.16
N ALA A 87 12.78 -4.07 12.47
CA ALA A 87 11.69 -3.66 13.36
C ALA A 87 11.37 -2.15 13.27
N GLU A 88 12.38 -1.29 13.19
CA GLU A 88 12.20 0.17 13.04
C GLU A 88 11.56 0.55 11.70
N HIS A 89 11.87 -0.18 10.62
CA HIS A 89 11.27 0.03 9.29
C HIS A 89 9.82 -0.42 9.26
N LEU A 90 9.51 -1.56 9.91
CA LEU A 90 8.13 -2.04 10.04
C LEU A 90 7.29 -1.10 10.91
N GLU A 91 7.85 -0.55 11.98
CA GLU A 91 7.16 0.44 12.82
C GLU A 91 6.91 1.74 12.05
N THR A 92 7.88 2.19 11.26
CA THR A 92 7.73 3.36 10.39
C THR A 92 6.60 3.13 9.39
N LEU A 93 6.63 1.99 8.67
CA LEU A 93 5.61 1.62 7.70
C LEU A 93 4.21 1.57 8.34
N PHE A 94 4.11 0.93 9.50
CA PHE A 94 2.86 0.82 10.27
C PHE A 94 2.31 2.20 10.65
N THR A 95 3.17 3.08 11.17
CA THR A 95 2.77 4.41 11.62
C THR A 95 2.34 5.28 10.44
N THR A 96 3.14 5.31 9.38
CA THR A 96 2.84 6.09 8.17
C THR A 96 1.53 5.66 7.53
N LEU A 97 1.30 4.36 7.38
CA LEU A 97 0.09 3.83 6.78
C LEU A 97 -1.15 4.15 7.63
N ARG A 98 -1.03 4.02 8.95
CA ARG A 98 -2.13 4.35 9.88
C ARG A 98 -2.46 5.84 9.88
N GLU A 99 -1.44 6.70 9.92
CA GLU A 99 -1.63 8.16 9.84
C GLU A 99 -2.27 8.59 8.52
N SER A 100 -1.85 7.98 7.41
CA SER A 100 -2.45 8.22 6.09
C SER A 100 -3.94 7.85 6.06
N TRP A 101 -4.34 6.79 6.74
CA TRP A 101 -5.73 6.33 6.77
C TRP A 101 -6.60 7.10 7.79
N ASP A 102 -6.03 7.50 8.93
CA ASP A 102 -6.70 8.39 9.90
C ASP A 102 -6.87 9.81 9.34
N GLY A 103 -5.99 10.22 8.40
CA GLY A 103 -6.13 11.38 7.56
C GLY A 103 -7.14 11.15 6.44
N MET A 104 -7.19 12.02 5.44
CA MET A 104 -8.06 11.82 4.28
C MET A 104 -7.47 10.86 3.21
N GLY A 105 -6.45 10.09 3.56
CA GLY A 105 -5.78 9.14 2.67
C GLY A 105 -4.97 9.78 1.53
N LEU A 106 -4.82 11.11 1.54
CA LEU A 106 -4.15 11.86 0.46
C LEU A 106 -2.64 11.61 0.40
N GLU A 107 -2.06 11.15 1.52
CA GLU A 107 -0.62 10.88 1.70
C GLU A 107 -0.30 9.38 1.62
N PHE A 108 -1.29 8.56 1.28
CA PHE A 108 -1.07 7.12 1.11
C PHE A 108 -0.41 6.86 -0.25
N GLU A 109 0.78 6.29 -0.22
CA GLU A 109 1.53 5.86 -1.41
C GLU A 109 1.78 4.36 -1.37
N LEU A 110 1.75 3.71 -2.53
CA LEU A 110 2.05 2.30 -2.66
C LEU A 110 3.56 2.08 -2.56
N LEU A 111 3.96 1.07 -1.80
CA LEU A 111 5.34 0.63 -1.68
C LEU A 111 5.67 -0.31 -2.85
N ILE A 112 6.04 0.26 -3.98
CA ILE A 112 6.38 -0.43 -5.23
C ILE A 112 7.72 0.10 -5.76
N PRO A 113 8.41 -0.60 -6.70
CA PRO A 113 9.67 -0.14 -7.27
C PRO A 113 9.57 1.23 -7.95
N GLU A 114 10.71 1.91 -8.07
CA GLU A 114 10.83 3.23 -8.71
C GLU A 114 10.55 3.18 -10.22
N ASP A 115 10.32 4.37 -10.79
CA ASP A 115 9.99 4.53 -12.21
C ASP A 115 11.16 4.19 -13.17
N ASP A 116 12.38 4.03 -12.66
CA ASP A 116 13.55 3.61 -13.42
C ASP A 116 13.74 2.08 -13.47
N GLU A 117 12.94 1.33 -12.71
CA GLU A 117 12.89 -0.13 -12.80
C GLU A 117 12.02 -0.57 -13.99
N LEU A 118 12.24 -1.81 -14.45
CA LEU A 118 11.50 -2.38 -15.56
C LEU A 118 10.00 -2.40 -15.27
N ILE A 119 9.21 -2.05 -16.29
CA ILE A 119 7.74 -1.98 -16.13
C ILE A 119 7.14 -3.32 -15.76
N GLU A 120 7.73 -4.43 -16.19
CA GLU A 120 7.33 -5.78 -15.83
C GLU A 120 7.53 -6.02 -14.33
N GLU A 121 8.66 -5.61 -13.77
CA GLU A 121 8.97 -5.74 -12.34
C GLU A 121 8.04 -4.88 -11.48
N ARG A 122 7.72 -3.67 -11.96
CA ARG A 122 6.79 -2.76 -11.31
C ARG A 122 5.37 -3.30 -11.34
N ALA A 123 4.94 -3.88 -12.46
CA ALA A 123 3.63 -4.51 -12.59
C ALA A 123 3.49 -5.76 -11.72
N ASP A 124 4.53 -6.60 -11.68
CA ASP A 124 4.58 -7.75 -10.77
C ASP A 124 4.50 -7.33 -9.30
N ALA A 125 5.23 -6.27 -8.91
CA ALA A 125 5.20 -5.73 -7.56
C ALA A 125 3.83 -5.15 -7.18
N LEU A 126 3.13 -4.51 -8.13
CA LEU A 126 1.77 -4.01 -7.95
C LEU A 126 0.77 -5.16 -7.78
N GLY A 127 0.88 -6.20 -8.61
CA GLY A 127 0.06 -7.42 -8.49
C GLY A 127 0.26 -8.12 -7.15
N ALA A 128 1.53 -8.30 -6.74
CA ALA A 128 1.89 -8.87 -5.45
C ALA A 128 1.38 -8.03 -4.26
N TRP A 129 1.42 -6.70 -4.38
CA TRP A 129 0.82 -5.79 -3.40
C TRP A 129 -0.68 -6.04 -3.25
N CYS A 130 -1.42 -6.15 -4.37
CA CYS A 130 -2.86 -6.43 -4.36
C CYS A 130 -3.17 -7.79 -3.73
N GLU A 131 -2.42 -8.84 -4.07
CA GLU A 131 -2.58 -10.17 -3.50
C GLU A 131 -2.37 -10.15 -1.98
N ALA A 132 -1.30 -9.52 -1.53
CA ALA A 132 -0.99 -9.39 -0.11
C ALA A 132 -2.04 -8.56 0.65
N PHE A 133 -2.60 -7.50 0.04
CA PHE A 133 -3.71 -6.73 0.61
C PHE A 133 -4.94 -7.62 0.86
N LEU A 134 -5.34 -8.39 -0.15
CA LEU A 134 -6.48 -9.32 -0.04
C LEU A 134 -6.20 -10.42 1.00
N ALA A 135 -4.97 -10.94 1.05
CA ALA A 135 -4.55 -11.90 2.09
C ALA A 135 -4.64 -11.28 3.48
N GLY A 136 -4.19 -10.03 3.66
CA GLY A 136 -4.28 -9.29 4.92
C GLY A 136 -5.70 -9.12 5.41
N LEU A 137 -6.64 -8.77 4.52
CA LEU A 137 -8.06 -8.73 4.83
C LEU A 137 -8.56 -10.07 5.39
N GLY A 138 -8.23 -11.18 4.70
CA GLY A 138 -8.63 -12.52 5.11
C GLY A 138 -8.01 -12.97 6.43
N LEU A 139 -6.74 -12.66 6.66
CA LEU A 139 -5.98 -13.02 7.86
C LEU A 139 -6.40 -12.24 9.11
N SER A 140 -7.09 -11.12 8.96
CA SER A 140 -7.61 -10.34 10.10
C SER A 140 -8.60 -11.14 10.95
N GLY A 141 -9.34 -12.07 10.35
CA GLY A 141 -10.43 -12.81 10.98
C GLY A 141 -11.71 -11.98 11.19
N GLU A 142 -11.68 -10.68 10.95
CA GLU A 142 -12.83 -9.78 11.07
C GLU A 142 -13.55 -9.58 9.73
N PHE A 143 -12.83 -9.70 8.62
CA PHE A 143 -13.41 -9.68 7.28
C PHE A 143 -13.94 -11.06 6.91
N THR A 144 -15.26 -11.18 6.79
CA THR A 144 -15.96 -12.44 6.50
C THR A 144 -16.92 -12.30 5.31
N GLN A 145 -17.46 -13.42 4.84
CA GLN A 145 -18.51 -13.39 3.79
C GLN A 145 -19.80 -12.69 4.22
N GLU A 146 -19.99 -12.47 5.52
CA GLU A 146 -21.16 -11.77 6.08
C GLU A 146 -20.89 -10.25 6.19
N THR A 147 -19.67 -9.80 5.97
CA THR A 147 -19.30 -8.36 5.99
C THR A 147 -20.10 -7.63 4.92
N GLN A 148 -20.88 -6.65 5.34
CA GLN A 148 -21.70 -5.87 4.41
C GLN A 148 -20.82 -4.78 3.78
N LEU A 149 -20.68 -4.84 2.48
CA LEU A 149 -19.98 -3.84 1.67
C LEU A 149 -20.94 -3.14 0.73
N THR A 150 -20.69 -1.86 0.45
CA THR A 150 -21.33 -1.15 -0.65
C THR A 150 -21.01 -1.83 -1.99
N ALA A 151 -21.76 -1.48 -3.02
CA ALA A 151 -21.48 -1.99 -4.38
C ALA A 151 -20.09 -1.53 -4.84
N ASP A 152 -19.70 -0.30 -4.51
CA ASP A 152 -18.42 0.29 -4.92
C ASP A 152 -17.22 -0.39 -4.22
N ALA A 153 -17.31 -0.65 -2.92
CA ALA A 153 -16.24 -1.36 -2.20
C ALA A 153 -16.11 -2.83 -2.65
N ARG A 154 -17.24 -3.47 -3.01
CA ARG A 154 -17.19 -4.82 -3.57
C ARG A 154 -16.52 -4.82 -4.94
N GLN A 155 -16.85 -3.86 -5.80
CA GLN A 155 -16.21 -3.70 -7.10
C GLN A 155 -14.71 -3.43 -6.92
N ALA A 156 -14.32 -2.58 -5.98
CA ALA A 156 -12.91 -2.32 -5.67
C ALA A 156 -12.16 -3.61 -5.29
N LEU A 157 -12.76 -4.49 -4.50
CA LEU A 157 -12.14 -5.80 -4.17
C LEU A 157 -12.04 -6.73 -5.38
N GLU A 158 -13.04 -6.72 -6.26
CA GLU A 158 -13.00 -7.48 -7.52
C GLU A 158 -11.86 -6.96 -8.41
N ASP A 159 -11.76 -5.64 -8.58
CA ASP A 159 -10.69 -5.00 -9.35
C ASP A 159 -9.30 -5.35 -8.81
N LEU A 160 -9.09 -5.24 -7.49
CA LEU A 160 -7.83 -5.64 -6.84
C LEU A 160 -7.50 -7.11 -7.08
N SER A 161 -8.51 -8.00 -7.06
CA SER A 161 -8.33 -9.43 -7.34
C SER A 161 -8.01 -9.72 -8.81
N GLU A 162 -8.46 -8.89 -9.74
CA GLU A 162 -8.11 -9.00 -11.16
C GLU A 162 -6.69 -8.49 -11.40
N ILE A 163 -6.33 -7.33 -10.81
CA ILE A 163 -5.01 -6.73 -10.93
C ILE A 163 -3.92 -7.64 -10.32
N ALA A 164 -4.21 -8.33 -9.23
CA ALA A 164 -3.32 -9.31 -8.61
C ALA A 164 -2.88 -10.47 -9.56
N ARG A 165 -3.55 -10.64 -10.70
CA ARG A 165 -3.29 -11.71 -11.68
C ARG A 165 -2.82 -11.21 -13.03
N ILE A 166 -2.55 -9.90 -13.14
CA ILE A 166 -2.08 -9.32 -14.40
C ILE A 166 -0.65 -9.78 -14.65
N GLU A 167 -0.43 -10.29 -15.84
CA GLU A 167 0.91 -10.59 -16.38
C GLU A 167 1.20 -9.60 -17.52
N VAL A 168 2.41 -9.07 -17.55
CA VAL A 168 2.85 -8.15 -18.60
C VAL A 168 3.85 -8.89 -19.50
N ASP A 169 3.46 -9.14 -20.75
CA ASP A 169 4.28 -9.93 -21.68
C ASP A 169 5.29 -9.09 -22.49
N GLU A 170 4.96 -7.86 -22.84
CA GLU A 170 5.80 -6.97 -23.65
C GLU A 170 5.63 -5.51 -23.21
N ALA A 171 6.76 -4.82 -23.01
CA ALA A 171 6.76 -3.39 -22.67
C ALA A 171 6.56 -2.52 -23.93
N ASP A 172 5.62 -1.56 -23.86
CA ASP A 172 5.45 -0.51 -24.87
C ASP A 172 5.21 0.87 -24.21
N GLU A 173 5.24 1.94 -25.01
CA GLU A 173 5.08 3.31 -24.49
C GLU A 173 3.66 3.56 -23.87
N ASP A 174 2.65 2.82 -24.30
CA ASP A 174 1.29 2.94 -23.76
C ASP A 174 1.19 2.27 -22.37
N LEU A 175 2.06 1.31 -22.09
CA LEU A 175 2.07 0.54 -20.83
C LEU A 175 2.48 1.39 -19.63
N GLU A 176 3.44 2.31 -19.77
CA GLU A 176 3.84 3.24 -18.70
C GLU A 176 2.66 4.10 -18.23
N LYS A 177 1.90 4.62 -19.18
CA LYS A 177 0.70 5.38 -18.84
C LYS A 177 -0.39 4.51 -18.21
N ALA A 178 -0.61 3.33 -18.76
CA ALA A 178 -1.57 2.38 -18.21
C ALA A 178 -1.19 1.97 -16.79
N PHE A 179 0.09 1.74 -16.52
CA PHE A 179 0.60 1.40 -15.20
C PHE A 179 0.32 2.52 -14.17
N ALA A 180 0.59 3.77 -14.53
CA ALA A 180 0.31 4.91 -13.65
C ALA A 180 -1.20 5.01 -13.33
N ASP A 181 -2.08 4.84 -14.33
CA ASP A 181 -3.52 4.86 -14.14
C ASP A 181 -3.99 3.68 -13.26
N VAL A 182 -3.44 2.48 -13.45
CA VAL A 182 -3.76 1.28 -12.66
C VAL A 182 -3.23 1.40 -11.23
N SER A 183 -2.01 1.90 -11.03
CA SER A 183 -1.44 2.10 -9.69
C SER A 183 -2.28 3.08 -8.86
N GLU A 184 -2.72 4.19 -9.47
CA GLU A 184 -3.61 5.13 -8.80
C GLU A 184 -4.98 4.50 -8.51
N HIS A 185 -5.51 3.66 -9.41
CA HIS A 185 -6.74 2.91 -9.16
C HIS A 185 -6.60 1.96 -7.96
N VAL A 186 -5.51 1.19 -7.88
CA VAL A 186 -5.20 0.31 -6.73
C VAL A 186 -5.17 1.11 -5.43
N ARG A 187 -4.47 2.25 -5.43
CA ARG A 187 -4.37 3.13 -4.27
C ARG A 187 -5.75 3.59 -3.78
N LEU A 188 -6.59 4.06 -4.70
CA LEU A 188 -7.95 4.54 -4.38
C LEU A 188 -8.89 3.40 -3.97
N ALA A 189 -8.79 2.23 -4.60
CA ALA A 189 -9.57 1.05 -4.26
C ALA A 189 -9.27 0.57 -2.83
N ALA A 190 -7.99 0.50 -2.45
CA ALA A 190 -7.58 0.13 -1.10
C ALA A 190 -8.09 1.13 -0.04
N LEU A 191 -7.99 2.44 -0.33
CA LEU A 191 -8.52 3.50 0.55
C LEU A 191 -10.04 3.41 0.71
N LEU A 192 -10.77 3.14 -0.38
CA LEU A 192 -12.22 2.98 -0.33
C LEU A 192 -12.61 1.80 0.56
N VAL A 193 -11.99 0.64 0.36
CA VAL A 193 -12.22 -0.57 1.17
C VAL A 193 -11.91 -0.30 2.65
N ALA A 194 -10.74 0.30 2.94
CA ALA A 194 -10.34 0.62 4.30
C ALA A 194 -11.31 1.60 4.98
N THR A 195 -11.71 2.66 4.28
CA THR A 195 -12.64 3.67 4.81
C THR A 195 -14.00 3.05 5.13
N GLU A 196 -14.50 2.16 4.28
CA GLU A 196 -15.79 1.53 4.49
C GLU A 196 -15.75 0.54 5.66
N LEU A 197 -14.73 -0.30 5.74
CA LEU A 197 -14.60 -1.28 6.81
C LEU A 197 -14.39 -0.60 8.17
N ASN A 198 -13.55 0.41 8.26
CA ASN A 198 -13.32 1.17 9.49
C ASN A 198 -14.52 2.06 9.87
N GLY A 199 -15.28 2.56 8.89
CA GLY A 199 -16.49 3.34 9.12
C GLY A 199 -17.63 2.53 9.74
N GLN A 200 -17.72 1.24 9.46
CA GLN A 200 -18.74 0.34 10.03
C GLN A 200 -18.52 0.08 11.54
N GLY A 201 -17.26 0.11 12.01
CA GLY A 201 -16.93 -0.01 13.43
C GLY A 201 -17.37 1.17 14.30
N SER A 202 -17.78 2.28 13.70
CA SER A 202 -18.12 3.55 14.37
C SER A 202 -19.63 3.75 14.59
N VAL A 203 -20.49 2.81 14.19
CA VAL A 203 -21.93 2.92 14.44
C VAL A 203 -22.21 2.59 15.92
N PRO A 204 -22.66 3.57 16.75
CA PRO A 204 -23.06 3.27 18.12
C PRO A 204 -24.22 2.28 18.10
N PRO A 205 -24.29 1.32 19.04
CA PRO A 205 -25.45 0.43 19.11
C PRO A 205 -26.70 1.28 19.28
N ASP A 206 -27.74 0.96 18.48
CA ASP A 206 -29.05 1.60 18.57
C ASP A 206 -29.49 1.69 20.04
N PRO A 207 -29.96 2.85 20.53
CA PRO A 207 -30.45 2.96 21.88
C PRO A 207 -31.62 1.99 22.02
N VAL A 208 -31.42 0.98 22.87
CA VAL A 208 -32.48 0.04 23.24
C VAL A 208 -33.61 0.86 23.86
N VAL A 209 -34.69 1.04 23.10
CA VAL A 209 -35.93 1.66 23.61
C VAL A 209 -36.59 0.64 24.52
N HIS A 210 -36.55 0.91 25.81
CA HIS A 210 -37.31 0.19 26.83
C HIS A 210 -38.73 0.76 26.97
#